data_10aa516efbd4e4dd87112c75fa3db7b3
#
_entry.id   10aa516efbd4e4dd87112c75fa3db7b3
#
_cell.length_a   1.000
_cell.length_b   1.000
_cell.length_c   1.000
_cell.angle_alpha   90.00
_cell.angle_beta   90.00
_cell.angle_gamma   90.00
#
_symmetry.space_group_name_H-M   'P 1'
#
loop_
_entity.id
_entity.type
_entity.pdbx_description
1 polymer ?
#
loop_
_entity_poly.entity_id
_entity_poly.type
_entity_poly.pdbx_seq_one_letter_code
_entity_poly.pdbx_strand_id
1 'polypeptide(L)'
;LYGLITMSCRRSVLALPLLCALAGAADLVDFNRDVRPILSDRCFGCHGPDANKGRKAGLRLDEFAGATKKLKSGDTAIVPGDLKRSAVIARLNNTDPDEIMPPPELHRPLSAGEKDILTRWIAQGAKYDPHWAFVSPKAHPAPTVKATDWPKDPLDRFILAKAEAAGLRPNAPADRATWLRRVSLVLTGLPPTPAEVDAFLADQSPDAFERKVDGLLASPRYSEHLAVAWMDLARYADTWGYTGDNGMFAWPWRDWVLQALNDNKPYDQFLTEQLAGDLLPNPTQDQRVATAFNRLHRMTFEGGSIAEEFRQDGINDRVSTASYSFMGLTMECARCHDHKYDPISQKDFFSMAALFGDQNENGLLSFHGEVPPPFVRLFKSDADRTKEQQLKAAIVAAEKALAALPTPSVTQLGQTAPTAPTVHLPLDVFTKTGADNAIANGKPAKFERR
;
A
#
# COMPACT_ATOMS: atom_id res chain seq x y z
N LEU A 1 0.50 -13.35 94.19
CA LEU A 1 -0.89 -13.89 94.05
C LEU A 1 -1.14 -14.16 92.58
N TYR A 2 -1.51 -15.46 92.31
CA TYR A 2 -1.93 -16.00 90.99
C TYR A 2 -0.88 -16.12 89.92
N GLY A 3 -0.33 -17.14 89.71
CA GLY A 3 -0.13 -18.41 89.09
C GLY A 3 -0.90 -18.58 87.77
N LEU A 4 -0.19 -18.62 86.64
CA LEU A 4 -0.70 -19.12 85.40
C LEU A 4 0.25 -20.14 84.78
N ILE A 5 -0.26 -21.36 84.75
CA ILE A 5 0.34 -22.53 84.16
C ILE A 5 0.30 -22.39 82.63
N THR A 6 1.44 -22.39 81.96
CA THR A 6 1.51 -22.51 80.53
C THR A 6 1.74 -23.95 80.11
N MET A 7 0.68 -24.60 79.62
CA MET A 7 0.77 -25.87 78.89
C MET A 7 1.44 -25.69 77.50
N SER A 8 2.61 -26.24 77.33
CA SER A 8 3.32 -26.35 76.09
C SER A 8 2.70 -27.48 75.24
N CYS A 9 1.96 -27.11 74.20
CA CYS A 9 1.45 -28.07 73.21
C CYS A 9 2.48 -28.10 72.02
N ARG A 10 3.37 -29.08 72.02
CA ARG A 10 4.20 -29.40 70.89
C ARG A 10 3.37 -29.96 69.74
N ARG A 11 3.03 -29.19 68.78
CA ARG A 11 2.51 -29.65 67.48
C ARG A 11 3.69 -30.01 66.59
N SER A 12 3.93 -31.29 66.36
CA SER A 12 4.80 -31.83 65.34
C SER A 12 4.16 -31.48 63.93
N VAL A 13 4.68 -30.52 63.24
CA VAL A 13 4.34 -30.26 61.85
C VAL A 13 5.17 -31.22 61.01
N LEU A 14 4.57 -32.27 60.46
CA LEU A 14 5.11 -33.08 59.40
C LEU A 14 5.21 -32.15 58.16
N ALA A 15 6.43 -31.67 57.81
CA ALA A 15 6.72 -31.04 56.55
C ALA A 15 6.71 -32.10 55.46
N LEU A 16 5.59 -32.21 54.73
CA LEU A 16 5.56 -32.89 53.44
C LEU A 16 6.36 -32.04 52.45
N PRO A 17 7.42 -32.56 51.81
CA PRO A 17 8.08 -31.82 50.75
C PRO A 17 7.11 -31.78 49.57
N LEU A 18 6.55 -30.59 49.31
CA LEU A 18 5.88 -30.28 48.06
C LEU A 18 6.96 -30.30 46.97
N LEU A 19 7.21 -31.46 46.37
CA LEU A 19 7.90 -31.54 45.09
C LEU A 19 6.99 -30.84 44.06
N CYS A 20 7.10 -29.49 43.94
CA CYS A 20 6.70 -28.80 42.78
C CYS A 20 7.63 -29.29 41.65
N ALA A 21 7.16 -30.28 40.91
CA ALA A 21 7.72 -30.61 39.63
C ALA A 21 7.73 -29.31 38.82
N LEU A 22 8.91 -28.73 38.62
CA LEU A 22 9.19 -27.81 37.54
C LEU A 22 8.99 -28.58 36.21
N ALA A 23 7.73 -28.88 35.89
CA ALA A 23 7.37 -29.10 34.49
C ALA A 23 7.70 -27.77 33.80
N GLY A 24 8.84 -27.71 33.12
CA GLY A 24 9.15 -26.62 32.25
C GLY A 24 7.90 -26.32 31.44
N ALA A 25 7.38 -25.11 31.53
CA ALA A 25 6.27 -24.68 30.69
C ALA A 25 6.69 -25.00 29.27
N ALA A 26 6.15 -26.07 28.68
CA ALA A 26 6.37 -26.40 27.31
C ALA A 26 5.94 -25.15 26.54
N ASP A 27 6.89 -24.51 25.84
CA ASP A 27 6.61 -23.29 25.08
C ASP A 27 5.36 -23.50 24.27
N LEU A 28 4.32 -22.70 24.54
CA LEU A 28 3.07 -22.74 23.79
C LEU A 28 3.39 -22.42 22.34
N VAL A 29 2.98 -23.30 21.45
CA VAL A 29 3.16 -23.11 20.02
C VAL A 29 2.16 -22.06 19.54
N ASP A 30 2.68 -20.97 19.00
CA ASP A 30 1.90 -19.87 18.43
C ASP A 30 1.55 -20.18 16.97
N PHE A 31 0.27 -20.07 16.64
CA PHE A 31 -0.20 -20.42 15.30
C PHE A 31 0.41 -19.50 14.21
N ASN A 32 0.42 -18.20 14.41
CA ASN A 32 0.90 -17.26 13.41
C ASN A 32 2.44 -17.26 13.28
N ARG A 33 3.15 -17.42 14.39
CA ARG A 33 4.61 -17.40 14.42
C ARG A 33 5.22 -18.73 13.99
N ASP A 34 4.69 -19.84 14.48
CA ASP A 34 5.36 -21.16 14.41
C ASP A 34 4.71 -22.08 13.37
N VAL A 35 3.37 -22.10 13.28
CA VAL A 35 2.60 -23.07 12.49
C VAL A 35 2.24 -22.56 11.12
N ARG A 36 1.67 -21.35 11.01
CA ARG A 36 1.23 -20.77 9.75
C ARG A 36 2.34 -20.72 8.70
N PRO A 37 3.59 -20.32 8.99
CA PRO A 37 4.68 -20.34 8.00
C PRO A 37 4.93 -21.74 7.42
N ILE A 38 4.86 -22.80 8.27
CA ILE A 38 5.03 -24.18 7.83
C ILE A 38 3.88 -24.60 6.89
N LEU A 39 2.64 -24.37 7.34
CA LEU A 39 1.46 -24.74 6.54
C LEU A 39 1.40 -23.98 5.22
N SER A 40 1.70 -22.68 5.23
CA SER A 40 1.66 -21.86 4.01
C SER A 40 2.69 -22.28 2.98
N ASP A 41 3.93 -22.60 3.39
CA ASP A 41 4.98 -22.99 2.47
C ASP A 41 4.84 -24.44 1.99
N ARG A 42 4.41 -25.37 2.86
CA ARG A 42 4.42 -26.82 2.59
C ARG A 42 3.06 -27.37 2.17
N CYS A 43 1.94 -26.76 2.61
CA CYS A 43 0.62 -27.39 2.52
C CYS A 43 -0.40 -26.58 1.71
N PHE A 44 -0.41 -25.22 1.81
CA PHE A 44 -1.47 -24.41 1.21
C PHE A 44 -1.49 -24.44 -0.32
N GLY A 45 -0.40 -24.82 -0.97
CA GLY A 45 -0.39 -25.03 -2.41
C GLY A 45 -1.43 -26.02 -2.92
N CYS A 46 -1.80 -27.03 -2.07
CA CYS A 46 -2.79 -28.07 -2.38
C CYS A 46 -3.96 -28.08 -1.39
N HIS A 47 -3.77 -27.57 -0.16
CA HIS A 47 -4.74 -27.63 0.94
C HIS A 47 -5.03 -26.24 1.54
N GLY A 48 -4.89 -25.18 0.74
CA GLY A 48 -5.10 -23.80 1.14
C GLY A 48 -6.41 -23.19 0.63
N PRO A 49 -6.50 -21.84 0.65
CA PRO A 49 -7.70 -21.11 0.26
C PRO A 49 -8.05 -21.25 -1.22
N ASP A 50 -7.07 -21.38 -2.11
CA ASP A 50 -7.28 -21.42 -3.55
C ASP A 50 -8.02 -22.71 -3.99
N ALA A 51 -9.27 -22.56 -4.42
CA ALA A 51 -10.08 -23.66 -4.92
C ALA A 51 -9.84 -23.95 -6.40
N ASN A 52 -9.33 -22.98 -7.18
CA ASN A 52 -9.27 -23.05 -8.65
C ASN A 52 -8.19 -24.02 -9.15
N LYS A 53 -7.14 -24.25 -8.37
CA LYS A 53 -6.07 -25.22 -8.68
C LYS A 53 -6.40 -26.65 -8.28
N GLY A 54 -7.66 -26.96 -8.01
CA GLY A 54 -8.08 -28.33 -7.64
C GLY A 54 -7.61 -28.72 -6.25
N ARG A 55 -8.22 -28.12 -5.24
CA ARG A 55 -7.99 -28.45 -3.83
C ARG A 55 -8.02 -29.97 -3.60
N LYS A 56 -6.90 -30.55 -3.22
CA LYS A 56 -6.74 -31.98 -3.02
C LYS A 56 -7.57 -32.45 -1.84
N ALA A 57 -8.27 -33.58 -1.97
CA ALA A 57 -9.15 -34.20 -0.99
C ALA A 57 -10.25 -33.25 -0.41
N GLY A 58 -10.48 -32.06 -0.99
CA GLY A 58 -11.36 -31.05 -0.42
C GLY A 58 -10.91 -30.50 0.94
N LEU A 59 -9.65 -30.74 1.33
CA LEU A 59 -9.08 -30.34 2.62
C LEU A 59 -8.63 -28.87 2.57
N ARG A 60 -8.94 -28.13 3.65
CA ARG A 60 -8.43 -26.79 3.95
C ARG A 60 -7.67 -26.82 5.27
N LEU A 61 -6.39 -26.50 5.23
CA LEU A 61 -5.54 -26.39 6.42
C LEU A 61 -5.31 -24.94 6.85
N ASP A 62 -5.82 -23.98 6.10
CA ASP A 62 -5.73 -22.55 6.38
C ASP A 62 -6.82 -22.08 7.38
N GLU A 63 -7.86 -22.88 7.60
CA GLU A 63 -8.97 -22.59 8.51
C GLU A 63 -9.31 -23.77 9.41
N PHE A 64 -9.69 -23.48 10.65
CA PHE A 64 -10.03 -24.50 11.66
C PHE A 64 -11.16 -25.43 11.17
N ALA A 65 -12.28 -24.87 10.68
CA ALA A 65 -13.43 -25.66 10.25
C ALA A 65 -13.08 -26.63 9.10
N GLY A 66 -12.22 -26.20 8.17
CA GLY A 66 -11.77 -27.02 7.03
C GLY A 66 -10.80 -28.13 7.45
N ALA A 67 -9.93 -27.86 8.41
CA ALA A 67 -8.94 -28.81 8.89
C ALA A 67 -9.53 -29.89 9.82
N THR A 68 -10.60 -29.57 10.54
CA THR A 68 -11.22 -30.47 11.53
C THR A 68 -12.46 -31.19 11.02
N LYS A 69 -12.93 -30.87 9.81
CA LYS A 69 -14.07 -31.60 9.23
C LYS A 69 -13.72 -33.01 8.81
N LYS A 70 -14.71 -33.90 8.78
CA LYS A 70 -14.60 -35.24 8.22
C LYS A 70 -14.43 -35.16 6.70
N LEU A 71 -13.40 -35.77 6.16
CA LEU A 71 -13.12 -35.85 4.75
C LEU A 71 -13.92 -36.98 4.06
N LYS A 72 -13.95 -37.00 2.73
CA LYS A 72 -14.61 -38.05 1.95
C LYS A 72 -14.03 -39.44 2.20
N SER A 73 -12.73 -39.53 2.60
CA SER A 73 -12.08 -40.79 3.02
C SER A 73 -12.62 -41.33 4.33
N GLY A 74 -13.35 -40.54 5.10
CA GLY A 74 -13.77 -40.89 6.47
C GLY A 74 -12.83 -40.37 7.55
N ASP A 75 -11.64 -39.87 7.19
CA ASP A 75 -10.63 -39.35 8.09
C ASP A 75 -10.90 -37.90 8.47
N THR A 76 -10.26 -37.45 9.54
CA THR A 76 -10.18 -36.03 9.93
C THR A 76 -8.70 -35.62 9.91
N ALA A 77 -8.38 -34.55 9.16
CA ALA A 77 -6.98 -34.15 9.00
C ALA A 77 -6.36 -33.74 10.34
N ILE A 78 -7.05 -32.95 11.13
CA ILE A 78 -6.61 -32.51 12.47
C ILE A 78 -7.73 -32.76 13.47
N VAL A 79 -7.44 -33.54 14.49
CA VAL A 79 -8.30 -33.71 15.69
C VAL A 79 -7.61 -33.00 16.85
N PRO A 80 -8.11 -31.85 17.30
CA PRO A 80 -7.47 -31.08 18.37
C PRO A 80 -7.20 -31.93 19.62
N GLY A 81 -5.95 -31.93 20.09
CA GLY A 81 -5.51 -32.70 21.24
C GLY A 81 -5.29 -34.20 21.03
N ASP A 82 -5.60 -34.72 19.83
CA ASP A 82 -5.50 -36.16 19.57
C ASP A 82 -4.61 -36.47 18.35
N LEU A 83 -3.36 -36.79 18.61
CA LEU A 83 -2.38 -37.14 17.59
C LEU A 83 -2.70 -38.43 16.85
N LYS A 84 -3.31 -39.42 17.52
CA LYS A 84 -3.60 -40.73 16.94
C LYS A 84 -4.72 -40.67 15.89
N ARG A 85 -5.72 -39.80 16.10
CA ARG A 85 -6.85 -39.58 15.19
C ARG A 85 -6.60 -38.49 14.18
N SER A 86 -5.49 -37.76 14.27
CA SER A 86 -5.12 -36.73 13.33
C SER A 86 -4.41 -37.33 12.12
N ALA A 87 -5.10 -37.45 10.98
CA ALA A 87 -4.55 -38.05 9.77
C ALA A 87 -3.28 -37.35 9.26
N VAL A 88 -3.14 -36.03 9.51
CA VAL A 88 -1.94 -35.28 9.14
C VAL A 88 -0.68 -35.86 9.81
N ILE A 89 -0.75 -36.30 11.07
CA ILE A 89 0.39 -36.87 11.78
C ILE A 89 0.85 -38.19 11.15
N ALA A 90 -0.10 -39.05 10.76
CA ALA A 90 0.21 -40.28 10.03
C ALA A 90 0.89 -39.98 8.69
N ARG A 91 0.37 -39.00 7.94
CA ARG A 91 0.92 -38.57 6.65
C ARG A 91 2.31 -37.93 6.75
N LEU A 92 2.57 -37.12 7.77
CA LEU A 92 3.88 -36.49 8.00
C LEU A 92 4.99 -37.51 8.30
N ASN A 93 4.64 -38.65 8.88
CA ASN A 93 5.58 -39.68 9.32
C ASN A 93 5.53 -40.95 8.46
N ASN A 94 4.77 -40.96 7.37
CA ASN A 94 4.74 -42.09 6.44
C ASN A 94 6.07 -42.20 5.67
N THR A 95 6.42 -43.39 5.24
CA THR A 95 7.60 -43.68 4.41
C THR A 95 7.23 -44.04 2.97
N ASP A 96 5.95 -44.33 2.73
CA ASP A 96 5.41 -44.56 1.41
C ASP A 96 5.35 -43.24 0.63
N PRO A 97 6.01 -43.16 -0.56
CA PRO A 97 5.99 -41.94 -1.40
C PRO A 97 4.59 -41.49 -1.80
N ASP A 98 3.64 -42.40 -1.95
CA ASP A 98 2.25 -42.09 -2.36
C ASP A 98 1.41 -41.58 -1.17
N GLU A 99 1.87 -41.77 0.04
CA GLU A 99 1.14 -41.47 1.25
C GLU A 99 1.75 -40.33 2.07
N ILE A 100 3.05 -40.10 1.97
CA ILE A 100 3.76 -39.07 2.70
C ILE A 100 3.31 -37.67 2.27
N MET A 101 3.24 -36.73 3.23
CA MET A 101 2.97 -35.31 2.97
C MET A 101 4.07 -34.43 3.60
N PRO A 102 4.58 -33.42 2.87
CA PRO A 102 4.31 -33.13 1.44
C PRO A 102 4.82 -34.24 0.50
N PRO A 103 4.21 -34.41 -0.69
CA PRO A 103 4.65 -35.39 -1.66
C PRO A 103 6.10 -35.13 -2.12
N PRO A 104 6.92 -36.19 -2.39
CA PRO A 104 8.33 -36.02 -2.72
C PRO A 104 8.58 -35.16 -3.97
N GLU A 105 7.66 -35.15 -4.94
CA GLU A 105 7.76 -34.39 -6.19
C GLU A 105 7.82 -32.85 -5.95
N LEU A 106 7.35 -32.39 -4.79
CA LEU A 106 7.45 -30.97 -4.46
C LEU A 106 8.87 -30.56 -4.04
N HIS A 107 9.76 -31.51 -3.78
CA HIS A 107 11.14 -31.27 -3.31
C HIS A 107 11.22 -30.34 -2.08
N ARG A 108 10.20 -30.40 -1.20
CA ARG A 108 10.06 -29.54 -0.01
C ARG A 108 9.71 -30.38 1.23
N PRO A 109 10.57 -31.33 1.65
CA PRO A 109 10.30 -32.14 2.84
C PRO A 109 10.29 -31.27 4.09
N LEU A 110 9.51 -31.68 5.09
CA LEU A 110 9.54 -31.07 6.41
C LEU A 110 10.79 -31.50 7.17
N SER A 111 11.45 -30.54 7.82
CA SER A 111 12.49 -30.83 8.81
C SER A 111 11.92 -31.51 10.05
N ALA A 112 12.78 -32.14 10.83
CA ALA A 112 12.38 -32.76 12.12
C ALA A 112 11.78 -31.69 13.09
N GLY A 113 12.34 -30.45 13.08
CA GLY A 113 11.82 -29.35 13.88
C GLY A 113 10.42 -28.90 13.46
N GLU A 114 10.15 -28.79 12.15
CA GLU A 114 8.82 -28.45 11.64
C GLU A 114 7.78 -29.51 11.98
N LYS A 115 8.15 -30.80 11.90
CA LYS A 115 7.29 -31.91 12.33
C LYS A 115 6.99 -31.85 13.84
N ASP A 116 7.99 -31.55 14.64
CA ASP A 116 7.83 -31.38 16.09
C ASP A 116 6.87 -30.24 16.43
N ILE A 117 7.04 -29.09 15.79
CA ILE A 117 6.15 -27.94 15.98
C ILE A 117 4.70 -28.32 15.69
N LEU A 118 4.43 -28.92 14.53
CA LEU A 118 3.07 -29.34 14.16
C LEU A 118 2.51 -30.38 15.13
N THR A 119 3.33 -31.31 15.58
CA THR A 119 2.93 -32.34 16.55
C THR A 119 2.56 -31.72 17.89
N ARG A 120 3.41 -30.83 18.44
CA ARG A 120 3.13 -30.12 19.70
C ARG A 120 1.90 -29.24 19.58
N TRP A 121 1.75 -28.51 18.48
CA TRP A 121 0.59 -27.67 18.24
C TRP A 121 -0.72 -28.46 18.26
N ILE A 122 -0.78 -29.62 17.58
CA ILE A 122 -1.96 -30.47 17.59
C ILE A 122 -2.22 -31.04 19.00
N ALA A 123 -1.18 -31.49 19.70
CA ALA A 123 -1.30 -31.97 21.07
C ALA A 123 -1.82 -30.90 22.05
N GLN A 124 -1.47 -29.63 21.83
CA GLN A 124 -1.91 -28.46 22.57
C GLN A 124 -3.32 -27.96 22.19
N GLY A 125 -4.03 -28.67 21.30
CA GLY A 125 -5.40 -28.36 20.92
C GLY A 125 -5.57 -27.70 19.58
N ALA A 126 -4.54 -27.63 18.75
CA ALA A 126 -4.56 -27.08 17.37
C ALA A 126 -5.29 -25.73 17.30
N LYS A 127 -4.94 -24.77 18.15
CA LYS A 127 -5.59 -23.48 18.18
C LYS A 127 -5.20 -22.68 16.94
N TYR A 128 -6.20 -22.29 16.16
CA TYR A 128 -6.04 -21.35 15.03
C TYR A 128 -6.24 -19.92 15.55
N ASP A 129 -5.41 -19.01 15.08
CA ASP A 129 -5.58 -17.58 15.32
C ASP A 129 -5.83 -16.85 14.00
N PRO A 130 -6.56 -15.71 14.01
CA PRO A 130 -6.71 -14.85 12.83
C PRO A 130 -5.33 -14.50 12.26
N HIS A 131 -5.27 -14.23 10.96
CA HIS A 131 -4.02 -13.82 10.34
C HIS A 131 -3.46 -12.57 11.04
N TRP A 132 -2.18 -12.58 11.40
CA TRP A 132 -1.54 -11.57 12.24
C TRP A 132 -1.73 -10.13 11.74
N ALA A 133 -1.75 -9.93 10.39
CA ALA A 133 -1.93 -8.61 9.77
C ALA A 133 -3.31 -8.00 10.05
N PHE A 134 -4.31 -8.81 10.44
CA PHE A 134 -5.68 -8.37 10.76
C PHE A 134 -6.00 -8.42 12.25
N VAL A 135 -4.99 -8.66 13.08
CA VAL A 135 -5.12 -8.59 14.54
C VAL A 135 -4.69 -7.21 15.01
N SER A 136 -5.58 -6.52 15.72
CA SER A 136 -5.24 -5.21 16.28
C SER A 136 -4.01 -5.30 17.18
N PRO A 137 -3.02 -4.40 17.03
CA PRO A 137 -1.85 -4.36 17.90
C PRO A 137 -2.24 -4.24 19.37
N LYS A 138 -1.53 -4.98 20.22
CA LYS A 138 -1.68 -4.92 21.67
C LYS A 138 -0.40 -4.41 22.29
N ALA A 139 -0.53 -3.58 23.31
CA ALA A 139 0.61 -3.18 24.11
C ALA A 139 1.20 -4.39 24.85
N HIS A 140 2.51 -4.57 24.73
CA HIS A 140 3.26 -5.58 25.45
C HIS A 140 4.12 -4.90 26.51
N PRO A 141 4.23 -5.46 27.73
CA PRO A 141 5.14 -4.92 28.73
C PRO A 141 6.58 -5.03 28.22
N ALA A 142 7.36 -3.98 28.44
CA ALA A 142 8.78 -3.99 28.08
C ALA A 142 9.50 -5.13 28.84
N PRO A 143 10.32 -5.96 28.17
CA PRO A 143 11.00 -7.08 28.81
C PRO A 143 12.04 -6.59 29.82
N THR A 144 12.31 -7.44 30.82
CA THR A 144 13.42 -7.23 31.75
C THR A 144 14.74 -7.52 31.04
N VAL A 145 15.72 -6.65 31.22
CA VAL A 145 17.06 -6.73 30.63
C VAL A 145 18.12 -6.69 31.73
N LYS A 146 19.30 -7.24 31.46
CA LYS A 146 20.43 -7.27 32.41
C LYS A 146 21.15 -5.92 32.45
N ALA A 147 21.41 -5.30 31.31
CA ALA A 147 22.08 -4.00 31.21
C ALA A 147 21.04 -2.87 31.30
N THR A 148 20.61 -2.55 32.52
CA THR A 148 19.53 -1.60 32.82
C THR A 148 19.88 -0.15 32.46
N ASP A 149 21.16 0.20 32.35
CA ASP A 149 21.64 1.56 32.10
C ASP A 149 21.72 1.92 30.62
N TRP A 150 21.63 0.93 29.71
CA TRP A 150 21.73 1.14 28.28
C TRP A 150 20.43 1.63 27.65
N PRO A 151 19.23 1.06 27.99
CA PRO A 151 17.97 1.50 27.40
C PRO A 151 17.60 2.92 27.80
N LYS A 152 17.29 3.77 26.84
CA LYS A 152 16.79 5.12 27.04
C LYS A 152 15.26 5.19 26.98
N ASP A 153 14.65 4.28 26.23
CA ASP A 153 13.20 4.15 26.15
C ASP A 153 12.74 2.66 26.14
N PRO A 154 11.43 2.39 26.20
CA PRO A 154 10.91 1.02 26.22
C PRO A 154 11.28 0.19 24.97
N LEU A 155 11.45 0.77 23.78
CA LEU A 155 11.84 0.05 22.57
C LEU A 155 13.23 -0.56 22.68
N ASP A 156 14.16 0.17 23.31
CA ASP A 156 15.52 -0.31 23.53
C ASP A 156 15.53 -1.63 24.31
N ARG A 157 14.60 -1.81 25.25
CA ARG A 157 14.50 -3.05 26.03
C ARG A 157 14.15 -4.27 25.19
N PHE A 158 13.28 -4.11 24.17
CA PHE A 158 12.98 -5.21 23.26
C PHE A 158 14.19 -5.60 22.40
N ILE A 159 14.95 -4.62 21.95
CA ILE A 159 16.19 -4.86 21.19
C ILE A 159 17.24 -5.53 22.08
N LEU A 160 17.47 -4.96 23.26
CA LEU A 160 18.48 -5.44 24.19
C LEU A 160 18.17 -6.86 24.69
N ALA A 161 16.92 -7.18 25.01
CA ALA A 161 16.53 -8.52 25.45
C ALA A 161 16.87 -9.58 24.39
N LYS A 162 16.66 -9.29 23.11
CA LYS A 162 17.04 -10.20 22.01
C LYS A 162 18.55 -10.32 21.88
N ALA A 163 19.30 -9.20 21.98
CA ALA A 163 20.75 -9.21 21.95
C ALA A 163 21.33 -10.05 23.11
N GLU A 164 20.84 -9.82 24.33
CA GLU A 164 21.28 -10.58 25.52
C GLU A 164 20.96 -12.07 25.42
N ALA A 165 19.80 -12.44 24.88
CA ALA A 165 19.44 -13.83 24.65
C ALA A 165 20.38 -14.51 23.63
N ALA A 166 20.90 -13.76 22.67
CA ALA A 166 21.91 -14.22 21.70
C ALA A 166 23.36 -14.12 22.24
N GLY A 167 23.56 -13.72 23.48
CA GLY A 167 24.89 -13.53 24.08
C GLY A 167 25.63 -12.29 23.56
N LEU A 168 24.90 -11.37 22.91
CA LEU A 168 25.46 -10.15 22.33
C LEU A 168 25.32 -8.97 23.29
N ARG A 169 26.19 -7.97 23.12
CA ARG A 169 26.16 -6.70 23.85
C ARG A 169 26.12 -5.53 22.86
N PRO A 170 25.48 -4.42 23.22
CA PRO A 170 25.56 -3.20 22.43
C PRO A 170 27.02 -2.73 22.30
N ASN A 171 27.37 -2.21 21.14
CA ASN A 171 28.64 -1.54 20.95
C ASN A 171 28.68 -0.20 21.71
N ALA A 172 29.90 0.33 21.91
CA ALA A 172 30.06 1.70 22.40
C ALA A 172 29.33 2.70 21.46
N PRO A 173 28.84 3.81 21.99
CA PRO A 173 28.25 4.89 21.17
C PRO A 173 29.25 5.34 20.09
N ALA A 174 28.73 5.69 18.91
CA ALA A 174 29.55 6.28 17.87
C ALA A 174 30.12 7.64 18.33
N ASP A 175 31.29 8.03 17.80
CA ASP A 175 31.78 9.39 17.96
C ASP A 175 30.82 10.41 17.32
N ARG A 176 30.92 11.68 17.72
CA ARG A 176 30.00 12.74 17.31
C ARG A 176 29.98 12.95 15.80
N ALA A 177 31.10 12.88 15.10
CA ALA A 177 31.18 13.09 13.66
C ALA A 177 30.50 11.93 12.91
N THR A 178 30.76 10.70 13.33
CA THR A 178 30.12 9.49 12.79
C THR A 178 28.60 9.52 13.05
N TRP A 179 28.18 9.92 14.25
CA TRP A 179 26.75 10.06 14.57
C TRP A 179 26.08 11.11 13.66
N LEU A 180 26.69 12.30 13.53
CA LEU A 180 26.14 13.37 12.70
C LEU A 180 25.99 12.93 11.23
N ARG A 181 27.03 12.26 10.70
CA ARG A 181 26.97 11.73 9.33
C ARG A 181 25.81 10.75 9.17
N ARG A 182 25.63 9.83 10.10
CA ARG A 182 24.58 8.81 10.05
C ARG A 182 23.19 9.45 10.10
N VAL A 183 22.92 10.32 11.08
CA VAL A 183 21.61 10.95 11.24
C VAL A 183 21.27 11.86 10.05
N SER A 184 22.24 12.59 9.49
CA SER A 184 22.04 13.41 8.30
C SER A 184 21.64 12.55 7.10
N LEU A 185 22.37 11.45 6.84
CA LEU A 185 22.03 10.54 5.74
C LEU A 185 20.67 9.85 5.92
N VAL A 186 20.33 9.46 7.15
CA VAL A 186 19.03 8.81 7.44
C VAL A 186 17.86 9.78 7.26
N LEU A 187 18.00 11.02 7.72
CA LEU A 187 16.91 11.98 7.68
C LEU A 187 16.82 12.73 6.35
N THR A 188 17.93 13.08 5.73
CA THR A 188 17.92 13.94 4.55
C THR A 188 18.50 13.31 3.28
N GLY A 189 19.04 12.09 3.36
CA GLY A 189 19.74 11.45 2.24
C GLY A 189 21.08 12.09 1.89
N LEU A 190 21.49 13.15 2.59
CA LEU A 190 22.67 13.95 2.29
C LEU A 190 23.69 13.91 3.46
N PRO A 191 24.99 13.90 3.17
CA PRO A 191 26.00 14.08 4.22
C PRO A 191 25.97 15.52 4.76
N PRO A 192 26.40 15.73 6.03
CA PRO A 192 26.56 17.07 6.56
C PRO A 192 27.69 17.81 5.82
N THR A 193 27.59 19.11 5.71
CA THR A 193 28.69 19.98 5.23
C THR A 193 29.84 20.05 6.24
N PRO A 194 31.07 20.38 5.83
CA PRO A 194 32.19 20.58 6.76
C PRO A 194 31.88 21.59 7.87
N ALA A 195 31.20 22.70 7.53
CA ALA A 195 30.81 23.71 8.50
C ALA A 195 29.81 23.19 9.54
N GLU A 196 28.86 22.34 9.14
CA GLU A 196 27.93 21.68 10.07
C GLU A 196 28.63 20.69 10.98
N VAL A 197 29.65 19.97 10.48
CA VAL A 197 30.49 19.08 11.30
C VAL A 197 31.23 19.89 12.35
N ASP A 198 31.93 20.94 11.95
CA ASP A 198 32.71 21.79 12.86
C ASP A 198 31.83 22.42 13.94
N ALA A 199 30.68 22.97 13.55
CA ALA A 199 29.70 23.57 14.47
C ALA A 199 29.17 22.54 15.47
N PHE A 200 28.83 21.33 15.01
CA PHE A 200 28.31 20.28 15.89
C PHE A 200 29.36 19.72 16.83
N LEU A 201 30.62 19.61 16.39
CA LEU A 201 31.72 19.16 17.23
C LEU A 201 32.07 20.21 18.32
N ALA A 202 31.90 21.49 18.02
CA ALA A 202 32.12 22.59 18.98
C ALA A 202 30.97 22.72 20.00
N ASP A 203 29.75 22.29 19.67
CA ASP A 203 28.58 22.38 20.54
C ASP A 203 28.59 21.29 21.62
N GLN A 204 28.93 21.67 22.86
CA GLN A 204 28.97 20.78 24.02
C GLN A 204 27.70 20.85 24.90
N SER A 205 26.64 21.48 24.43
CA SER A 205 25.40 21.57 25.18
C SER A 205 24.75 20.19 25.36
N PRO A 206 24.03 19.95 26.47
CA PRO A 206 23.42 18.65 26.77
C PRO A 206 22.41 18.19 25.71
N ASP A 207 21.74 19.15 25.07
CA ASP A 207 20.68 18.94 24.07
C ASP A 207 21.16 19.07 22.61
N ALA A 208 22.49 19.07 22.37
CA ALA A 208 23.05 19.26 21.05
C ALA A 208 22.57 18.21 20.02
N PHE A 209 22.39 16.97 20.46
CA PHE A 209 21.93 15.88 19.61
C PHE A 209 20.45 16.07 19.20
N GLU A 210 19.58 16.37 20.16
CA GLU A 210 18.17 16.61 19.96
C GLU A 210 17.95 17.81 19.04
N ARG A 211 18.59 18.94 19.30
CA ARG A 211 18.50 20.14 18.45
C ARG A 211 18.96 19.86 17.02
N LYS A 212 19.99 19.04 16.83
CA LYS A 212 20.47 18.69 15.49
C LYS A 212 19.43 17.84 14.76
N VAL A 213 18.78 16.89 15.44
CA VAL A 213 17.68 16.08 14.87
C VAL A 213 16.50 16.97 14.50
N ASP A 214 16.07 17.86 15.42
CA ASP A 214 14.96 18.79 15.17
C ASP A 214 15.23 19.69 13.96
N GLY A 215 16.47 20.20 13.84
CA GLY A 215 16.89 21.00 12.70
C GLY A 215 16.88 20.23 11.37
N LEU A 216 17.24 18.94 11.38
CA LEU A 216 17.19 18.09 10.19
C LEU A 216 15.74 17.75 9.81
N LEU A 217 14.88 17.48 10.80
CA LEU A 217 13.45 17.22 10.58
C LEU A 217 12.69 18.44 10.04
N ALA A 218 13.09 19.65 10.48
CA ALA A 218 12.54 20.91 9.98
C ALA A 218 13.09 21.31 8.58
N SER A 219 14.07 20.62 8.06
CA SER A 219 14.67 20.90 6.76
C SER A 219 13.77 20.41 5.61
N PRO A 220 13.59 21.20 4.51
CA PRO A 220 12.93 20.71 3.31
C PRO A 220 13.57 19.44 2.72
N ARG A 221 14.86 19.19 3.01
CA ARG A 221 15.57 17.97 2.57
C ARG A 221 15.02 16.71 3.20
N TYR A 222 14.43 16.80 4.39
CA TYR A 222 13.75 15.67 5.02
C TYR A 222 12.55 15.20 4.20
N SER A 223 11.67 16.12 3.82
CA SER A 223 10.50 15.77 3.00
C SER A 223 10.89 15.32 1.58
N GLU A 224 11.90 15.96 0.96
CA GLU A 224 12.44 15.51 -0.34
C GLU A 224 12.95 14.07 -0.27
N HIS A 225 13.68 13.72 0.79
CA HIS A 225 14.20 12.36 0.99
C HIS A 225 13.08 11.35 1.25
N LEU A 226 12.13 11.69 2.11
CA LEU A 226 11.01 10.82 2.45
C LEU A 226 10.04 10.62 1.26
N ALA A 227 9.84 11.66 0.45
CA ALA A 227 8.97 11.61 -0.71
C ALA A 227 9.43 10.60 -1.77
N VAL A 228 10.74 10.31 -1.88
CA VAL A 228 11.26 9.34 -2.87
C VAL A 228 10.59 7.97 -2.69
N ALA A 229 10.57 7.46 -1.45
CA ALA A 229 9.94 6.16 -1.15
C ALA A 229 8.43 6.19 -1.43
N TRP A 230 7.75 7.31 -1.15
CA TRP A 230 6.34 7.45 -1.46
C TRP A 230 6.06 7.51 -2.96
N MET A 231 6.89 8.24 -3.72
CA MET A 231 6.79 8.31 -5.18
C MET A 231 7.01 6.93 -5.83
N ASP A 232 7.95 6.13 -5.32
CA ASP A 232 8.16 4.76 -5.79
C ASP A 232 6.91 3.89 -5.55
N LEU A 233 6.34 3.93 -4.36
CA LEU A 233 5.10 3.21 -4.04
C LEU A 233 3.92 3.67 -4.90
N ALA A 234 3.81 4.97 -5.14
CA ALA A 234 2.80 5.56 -6.00
C ALA A 234 3.08 5.37 -7.49
N ARG A 235 4.20 4.73 -7.87
CA ARG A 235 4.67 4.55 -9.26
C ARG A 235 4.74 5.87 -10.06
N TYR A 236 5.12 6.97 -9.40
CA TYR A 236 5.29 8.27 -10.03
C TYR A 236 6.30 8.20 -11.17
N ALA A 237 5.96 8.81 -12.29
CA ALA A 237 6.85 9.04 -13.42
C ALA A 237 6.52 10.38 -14.10
N ASP A 238 7.47 10.91 -14.84
CA ASP A 238 7.26 12.11 -15.67
C ASP A 238 6.76 11.75 -17.08
N THR A 239 6.56 10.46 -17.36
CA THR A 239 6.12 9.92 -18.65
C THR A 239 5.08 8.82 -18.46
N TRP A 240 4.34 8.46 -19.53
CA TRP A 240 3.26 7.48 -19.48
C TRP A 240 3.69 6.01 -19.47
N GLY A 241 4.96 5.71 -19.81
CA GLY A 241 5.56 4.38 -19.65
C GLY A 241 5.23 3.33 -20.74
N TYR A 242 4.47 3.68 -21.76
CA TYR A 242 4.20 2.82 -22.92
C TYR A 242 4.84 3.37 -24.20
N THR A 243 4.64 2.66 -25.33
CA THR A 243 5.09 3.03 -26.67
C THR A 243 4.88 4.51 -26.93
N GLY A 244 5.94 5.20 -27.35
CA GLY A 244 5.95 6.64 -27.56
C GLY A 244 6.25 7.45 -26.29
N ASP A 245 6.04 6.91 -25.12
CA ASP A 245 6.45 7.40 -23.80
C ASP A 245 6.42 8.92 -23.64
N ASN A 246 5.29 9.54 -24.01
CA ASN A 246 5.11 10.99 -23.93
C ASN A 246 5.08 11.47 -22.47
N GLY A 247 5.43 12.74 -22.29
CA GLY A 247 5.43 13.38 -20.98
C GLY A 247 4.06 13.37 -20.30
N MET A 248 4.05 13.14 -19.00
CA MET A 248 2.89 13.19 -18.11
C MET A 248 2.95 14.42 -17.20
N PHE A 249 1.85 15.16 -17.06
CA PHE A 249 1.78 16.34 -16.17
C PHE A 249 1.44 15.94 -14.72
N ALA A 250 2.24 15.07 -14.13
CA ALA A 250 2.05 14.58 -12.75
C ALA A 250 2.80 15.41 -11.69
N TRP A 251 3.71 16.32 -12.11
CA TRP A 251 4.53 17.13 -11.19
C TRP A 251 3.72 17.90 -10.14
N PRO A 252 2.46 18.38 -10.36
CA PRO A 252 1.71 19.04 -9.29
C PRO A 252 1.40 18.12 -8.12
N TRP A 253 1.18 16.83 -8.38
CA TRP A 253 0.98 15.84 -7.33
C TRP A 253 2.28 15.59 -6.54
N ARG A 254 3.42 15.50 -7.21
CA ARG A 254 4.72 15.41 -6.54
C ARG A 254 4.94 16.59 -5.60
N ASP A 255 4.68 17.81 -6.07
CA ASP A 255 4.84 19.02 -5.29
C ASP A 255 3.86 19.05 -4.09
N TRP A 256 2.64 18.54 -4.29
CA TRP A 256 1.67 18.33 -3.20
C TRP A 256 2.20 17.34 -2.15
N VAL A 257 2.79 16.21 -2.56
CA VAL A 257 3.40 15.24 -1.62
C VAL A 257 4.50 15.90 -0.82
N LEU A 258 5.40 16.62 -1.47
CA LEU A 258 6.50 17.34 -0.80
C LEU A 258 5.95 18.33 0.25
N GLN A 259 4.94 19.12 -0.13
CA GLN A 259 4.32 20.07 0.78
C GLN A 259 3.59 19.39 1.94
N ALA A 260 2.85 18.31 1.67
CA ALA A 260 2.16 17.56 2.72
C ALA A 260 3.12 16.97 3.76
N LEU A 261 4.29 16.49 3.32
CA LEU A 261 5.34 15.99 4.21
C LEU A 261 6.03 17.13 4.98
N ASN A 262 6.29 18.29 4.35
CA ASN A 262 6.83 19.47 5.02
C ASN A 262 5.89 19.99 6.12
N ASP A 263 4.60 19.96 5.86
CA ASP A 263 3.57 20.40 6.78
C ASP A 263 3.25 19.36 7.86
N ASN A 264 3.94 18.22 7.83
CA ASN A 264 3.66 17.07 8.70
C ASN A 264 2.16 16.73 8.72
N LYS A 265 1.54 16.68 7.51
CA LYS A 265 0.10 16.39 7.36
C LYS A 265 -0.24 15.07 8.05
N PRO A 266 -1.31 15.01 8.88
CA PRO A 266 -1.77 13.78 9.51
C PRO A 266 -1.97 12.67 8.47
N TYR A 267 -1.50 11.45 8.79
CA TYR A 267 -1.45 10.36 7.81
C TYR A 267 -2.83 9.96 7.27
N ASP A 268 -3.85 9.98 8.09
CA ASP A 268 -5.24 9.72 7.70
C ASP A 268 -5.76 10.76 6.69
N GLN A 269 -5.41 12.04 6.86
CA GLN A 269 -5.73 13.10 5.89
C GLN A 269 -4.94 12.92 4.60
N PHE A 270 -3.63 12.61 4.72
CA PHE A 270 -2.76 12.36 3.57
C PHE A 270 -3.29 11.21 2.70
N LEU A 271 -3.79 10.13 3.30
CA LEU A 271 -4.42 9.02 2.57
C LEU A 271 -5.76 9.41 1.95
N THR A 272 -6.63 10.03 2.74
CA THR A 272 -7.97 10.40 2.31
C THR A 272 -7.92 11.36 1.11
N GLU A 273 -7.03 12.35 1.16
CA GLU A 273 -6.90 13.32 0.06
C GLU A 273 -6.39 12.67 -1.22
N GLN A 274 -5.50 11.69 -1.15
CA GLN A 274 -5.02 10.98 -2.33
C GLN A 274 -6.05 10.02 -2.94
N LEU A 275 -6.86 9.37 -2.14
CA LEU A 275 -7.87 8.43 -2.63
C LEU A 275 -9.17 9.12 -3.06
N ALA A 276 -9.61 10.14 -2.32
CA ALA A 276 -10.95 10.71 -2.42
C ALA A 276 -10.98 12.23 -2.10
N GLY A 277 -9.89 12.94 -2.34
CA GLY A 277 -9.80 14.37 -2.05
C GLY A 277 -10.83 15.23 -2.80
N ASP A 278 -11.21 14.81 -4.02
CA ASP A 278 -12.23 15.45 -4.84
C ASP A 278 -13.65 15.22 -4.33
N LEU A 279 -13.88 14.19 -3.51
CA LEU A 279 -15.19 13.86 -2.91
C LEU A 279 -15.40 14.54 -1.55
N LEU A 280 -14.41 15.25 -1.02
CA LEU A 280 -14.55 15.99 0.22
C LEU A 280 -15.56 17.16 0.07
N PRO A 281 -16.22 17.59 1.13
CA PRO A 281 -17.10 18.76 1.08
C PRO A 281 -16.32 20.02 0.65
N ASN A 282 -16.71 20.64 -0.46
CA ASN A 282 -16.07 21.83 -1.03
C ASN A 282 -14.54 21.66 -1.22
N PRO A 283 -14.10 20.66 -1.98
CA PRO A 283 -12.69 20.30 -2.07
C PRO A 283 -11.85 21.45 -2.62
N THR A 284 -10.71 21.67 -2.00
CA THR A 284 -9.71 22.66 -2.45
C THR A 284 -9.04 22.19 -3.75
N GLN A 285 -8.29 23.10 -4.39
CA GLN A 285 -7.47 22.71 -5.55
C GLN A 285 -6.44 21.64 -5.17
N ASP A 286 -5.78 21.78 -4.02
CA ASP A 286 -4.74 20.85 -3.56
C ASP A 286 -5.31 19.47 -3.23
N GLN A 287 -6.51 19.40 -2.64
CA GLN A 287 -7.20 18.13 -2.41
C GLN A 287 -7.58 17.43 -3.71
N ARG A 288 -7.91 18.17 -4.76
CA ARG A 288 -8.13 17.58 -6.10
C ARG A 288 -6.82 17.17 -6.76
N VAL A 289 -5.74 17.93 -6.59
CA VAL A 289 -4.41 17.55 -7.08
C VAL A 289 -3.93 16.26 -6.42
N ALA A 290 -4.20 16.09 -5.12
CA ALA A 290 -3.85 14.87 -4.39
C ALA A 290 -4.41 13.61 -5.05
N THR A 291 -5.62 13.66 -5.61
CA THR A 291 -6.26 12.50 -6.27
C THR A 291 -5.56 12.04 -7.54
N ALA A 292 -4.58 12.80 -8.04
CA ALA A 292 -3.75 12.33 -9.16
C ALA A 292 -2.97 11.06 -8.85
N PHE A 293 -2.81 10.69 -7.57
CA PHE A 293 -2.36 9.35 -7.16
C PHE A 293 -3.07 8.23 -7.93
N ASN A 294 -4.38 8.38 -8.13
CA ASN A 294 -5.20 7.42 -8.87
C ASN A 294 -4.96 7.43 -10.39
N ARG A 295 -4.14 8.37 -10.90
CA ARG A 295 -3.89 8.60 -12.34
C ARG A 295 -2.44 8.32 -12.75
N LEU A 296 -1.58 7.86 -11.85
CA LEU A 296 -0.16 7.61 -12.12
C LEU A 296 0.11 6.26 -12.80
N HIS A 297 -0.93 5.53 -13.19
CA HIS A 297 -0.78 4.28 -13.96
C HIS A 297 -0.35 4.56 -15.40
N ARG A 298 0.20 3.54 -16.05
CA ARG A 298 0.61 3.62 -17.45
C ARG A 298 -0.59 3.77 -18.39
N MET A 299 -0.43 4.54 -19.44
CA MET A 299 -1.43 4.71 -20.50
C MET A 299 -0.75 4.66 -21.88
N THR A 300 -1.50 4.23 -22.90
CA THR A 300 -1.01 4.12 -24.27
C THR A 300 -1.86 4.95 -25.24
N PHE A 301 -1.27 5.31 -26.37
CA PHE A 301 -1.96 5.86 -27.54
C PHE A 301 -1.67 5.03 -28.81
N GLU A 302 -1.20 3.80 -28.64
CA GLU A 302 -0.86 2.93 -29.75
C GLU A 302 -2.09 2.59 -30.60
N GLY A 303 -1.95 2.66 -31.93
CA GLY A 303 -3.01 2.31 -32.87
C GLY A 303 -3.40 0.83 -32.75
N GLY A 304 -4.71 0.56 -32.75
CA GLY A 304 -5.24 -0.78 -32.56
C GLY A 304 -5.45 -1.23 -31.11
N SER A 305 -5.02 -0.41 -30.14
CA SER A 305 -5.32 -0.66 -28.72
C SER A 305 -6.83 -0.52 -28.44
N ILE A 306 -7.32 -1.35 -27.51
CA ILE A 306 -8.74 -1.33 -27.09
C ILE A 306 -8.86 -0.49 -25.83
N ALA A 307 -9.59 0.63 -25.89
CA ALA A 307 -9.72 1.58 -24.78
C ALA A 307 -10.21 0.92 -23.49
N GLU A 308 -11.17 0.00 -23.55
CA GLU A 308 -11.72 -0.67 -22.39
C GLU A 308 -10.71 -1.63 -21.73
N GLU A 309 -9.86 -2.30 -22.50
CA GLU A 309 -8.78 -3.14 -21.98
C GLU A 309 -7.83 -2.33 -21.10
N PHE A 310 -7.35 -1.18 -21.61
CA PHE A 310 -6.44 -0.29 -20.87
C PHE A 310 -7.15 0.40 -19.69
N ARG A 311 -8.45 0.69 -19.81
CA ARG A 311 -9.23 1.18 -18.67
C ARG A 311 -9.29 0.15 -17.55
N GLN A 312 -9.53 -1.12 -17.86
CA GLN A 312 -9.52 -2.21 -16.88
C GLN A 312 -8.13 -2.44 -16.28
N ASP A 313 -7.08 -2.34 -17.08
CA ASP A 313 -5.71 -2.41 -16.55
C ASP A 313 -5.41 -1.27 -15.59
N GLY A 314 -5.88 -0.06 -15.87
CA GLY A 314 -5.80 1.08 -14.95
C GLY A 314 -6.56 0.84 -13.63
N ILE A 315 -7.73 0.22 -13.67
CA ILE A 315 -8.48 -0.16 -12.45
C ILE A 315 -7.69 -1.19 -11.63
N ASN A 316 -7.17 -2.25 -12.28
CA ASN A 316 -6.39 -3.29 -11.62
C ASN A 316 -5.11 -2.73 -10.99
N ASP A 317 -4.44 -1.82 -11.69
CA ASP A 317 -3.26 -1.12 -11.20
C ASP A 317 -3.56 -0.27 -9.95
N ARG A 318 -4.70 0.44 -9.92
CA ARG A 318 -5.14 1.19 -8.73
C ARG A 318 -5.38 0.29 -7.52
N VAL A 319 -6.02 -0.87 -7.71
CA VAL A 319 -6.22 -1.85 -6.63
C VAL A 319 -4.87 -2.32 -6.10
N SER A 320 -3.96 -2.71 -6.97
CA SER A 320 -2.64 -3.20 -6.58
C SER A 320 -1.85 -2.11 -5.85
N THR A 321 -1.81 -0.90 -6.43
CA THR A 321 -1.05 0.22 -5.84
C THR A 321 -1.64 0.68 -4.50
N ALA A 322 -2.96 0.82 -4.39
CA ALA A 322 -3.60 1.19 -3.13
C ALA A 322 -3.37 0.12 -2.06
N SER A 323 -3.42 -1.17 -2.42
CA SER A 323 -3.14 -2.24 -1.47
C SER A 323 -1.70 -2.22 -0.98
N TYR A 324 -0.71 -2.00 -1.84
CA TYR A 324 0.70 -1.89 -1.43
C TYR A 324 0.95 -0.66 -0.57
N SER A 325 0.51 0.50 -1.05
CA SER A 325 0.88 1.79 -0.47
C SER A 325 0.18 2.06 0.85
N PHE A 326 -1.10 1.70 0.98
CA PHE A 326 -1.92 2.06 2.13
C PHE A 326 -2.18 0.90 3.10
N MET A 327 -2.23 -0.33 2.59
CA MET A 327 -2.60 -1.49 3.39
C MET A 327 -1.41 -2.42 3.67
N GLY A 328 -0.29 -2.26 2.96
CA GLY A 328 0.84 -3.18 3.06
C GLY A 328 0.50 -4.61 2.60
N LEU A 329 -0.48 -4.76 1.70
CA LEU A 329 -0.98 -6.03 1.20
C LEU A 329 -0.68 -6.20 -0.29
N THR A 330 -0.49 -7.44 -0.73
CA THR A 330 -0.27 -7.79 -2.14
C THR A 330 -1.54 -8.41 -2.73
N MET A 331 -2.49 -7.59 -3.17
CA MET A 331 -3.76 -8.09 -3.69
C MET A 331 -3.71 -8.58 -5.14
N GLU A 332 -2.65 -8.32 -5.90
CA GLU A 332 -2.57 -8.59 -7.32
C GLU A 332 -2.85 -10.06 -7.69
N CYS A 333 -2.37 -11.03 -6.88
CA CYS A 333 -2.65 -12.44 -7.08
C CYS A 333 -4.15 -12.76 -7.04
N ALA A 334 -4.91 -12.01 -6.24
CA ALA A 334 -6.35 -12.19 -6.08
C ALA A 334 -7.17 -11.71 -7.29
N ARG A 335 -6.56 -11.08 -8.29
CA ARG A 335 -7.18 -10.78 -9.58
C ARG A 335 -7.67 -12.05 -10.31
N CYS A 336 -6.88 -13.14 -10.25
CA CYS A 336 -7.14 -14.36 -11.01
C CYS A 336 -7.69 -15.53 -10.16
N HIS A 337 -7.35 -15.55 -8.86
CA HIS A 337 -7.74 -16.62 -7.92
C HIS A 337 -7.58 -16.13 -6.49
N ASP A 338 -8.19 -16.80 -5.51
CA ASP A 338 -7.98 -16.48 -4.10
C ASP A 338 -6.49 -16.48 -3.76
N HIS A 339 -6.04 -15.50 -2.97
CA HIS A 339 -4.63 -15.36 -2.64
C HIS A 339 -4.10 -16.63 -1.96
N LYS A 340 -2.90 -17.09 -2.34
CA LYS A 340 -2.37 -18.39 -1.92
C LYS A 340 -2.08 -18.46 -0.42
N TYR A 341 -1.64 -17.37 0.18
CA TYR A 341 -1.13 -17.33 1.54
C TYR A 341 -1.99 -16.49 2.49
N ASP A 342 -2.48 -15.37 1.98
CA ASP A 342 -3.24 -14.40 2.75
C ASP A 342 -4.75 -14.63 2.60
N PRO A 343 -5.56 -14.24 3.59
CA PRO A 343 -7.01 -14.39 3.55
C PRO A 343 -7.67 -13.31 2.68
N ILE A 344 -7.24 -13.21 1.43
CA ILE A 344 -7.72 -12.27 0.42
C ILE A 344 -8.34 -13.08 -0.71
N SER A 345 -9.64 -12.97 -0.89
CA SER A 345 -10.34 -13.67 -1.97
C SER A 345 -10.31 -12.88 -3.28
N GLN A 346 -10.56 -13.56 -4.39
CA GLN A 346 -10.83 -12.91 -5.67
C GLN A 346 -12.01 -11.93 -5.57
N LYS A 347 -13.01 -12.26 -4.77
CA LYS A 347 -14.15 -11.37 -4.51
C LYS A 347 -13.70 -10.07 -3.84
N ASP A 348 -12.75 -10.11 -2.90
CA ASP A 348 -12.23 -8.91 -2.23
C ASP A 348 -11.51 -8.00 -3.24
N PHE A 349 -10.71 -8.59 -4.15
CA PHE A 349 -10.06 -7.85 -5.22
C PHE A 349 -11.08 -7.10 -6.08
N PHE A 350 -12.12 -7.79 -6.59
CA PHE A 350 -13.13 -7.16 -7.43
C PHE A 350 -14.06 -6.23 -6.66
N SER A 351 -14.29 -6.45 -5.36
CA SER A 351 -14.99 -5.49 -4.50
C SER A 351 -14.23 -4.17 -4.39
N MET A 352 -12.89 -4.24 -4.25
CA MET A 352 -12.04 -3.05 -4.24
C MET A 352 -11.96 -2.40 -5.63
N ALA A 353 -11.88 -3.20 -6.70
CA ALA A 353 -11.89 -2.70 -8.08
C ALA A 353 -13.17 -1.92 -8.41
N ALA A 354 -14.31 -2.32 -7.85
CA ALA A 354 -15.59 -1.61 -8.05
C ALA A 354 -15.54 -0.16 -7.53
N LEU A 355 -14.74 0.16 -6.53
CA LEU A 355 -14.56 1.53 -6.04
C LEU A 355 -13.90 2.45 -7.08
N PHE A 356 -13.15 1.89 -8.04
CA PHE A 356 -12.47 2.62 -9.11
C PHE A 356 -13.20 2.50 -10.45
N GLY A 357 -14.29 1.72 -10.50
CA GLY A 357 -15.01 1.41 -11.74
C GLY A 357 -15.79 2.60 -12.33
N ASP A 358 -16.28 3.51 -11.47
CA ASP A 358 -17.08 4.67 -11.87
C ASP A 358 -16.24 5.88 -12.32
N GLN A 359 -14.93 5.76 -12.36
CA GLN A 359 -14.08 6.85 -12.85
C GLN A 359 -14.29 7.04 -14.34
N ASN A 360 -14.67 8.28 -14.73
CA ASN A 360 -14.83 8.66 -16.12
C ASN A 360 -13.47 8.85 -16.77
N GLU A 361 -12.84 7.75 -17.14
CA GLU A 361 -11.51 7.72 -17.76
C GLU A 361 -11.56 6.99 -19.09
N ASN A 362 -11.00 7.60 -20.13
CA ASN A 362 -10.72 6.90 -21.36
C ASN A 362 -9.41 6.10 -21.18
N GLY A 363 -9.40 4.80 -21.41
CA GLY A 363 -8.22 3.95 -21.28
C GLY A 363 -7.06 4.32 -22.19
N LEU A 364 -7.26 5.16 -23.20
CA LEU A 364 -6.27 5.57 -24.18
C LEU A 364 -5.97 7.08 -24.12
N LEU A 365 -4.72 7.43 -24.41
CA LEU A 365 -4.28 8.81 -24.66
C LEU A 365 -4.69 9.26 -26.07
N SER A 366 -4.89 10.57 -26.22
CA SER A 366 -5.02 11.20 -27.55
C SER A 366 -3.67 11.29 -28.26
N PHE A 367 -3.63 11.01 -29.56
CA PHE A 367 -2.45 11.25 -30.40
C PHE A 367 -2.00 12.72 -30.44
N HIS A 368 -2.87 13.66 -30.11
CA HIS A 368 -2.61 15.09 -30.18
C HIS A 368 -2.00 15.66 -28.90
N GLY A 369 -1.60 14.83 -27.93
CA GLY A 369 -0.93 15.27 -26.70
C GLY A 369 -1.84 15.98 -25.71
N GLU A 370 -3.15 15.85 -25.84
CA GLU A 370 -4.11 16.40 -24.88
C GLU A 370 -4.06 15.60 -23.58
N VAL A 371 -4.17 16.31 -22.47
CA VAL A 371 -4.33 15.65 -21.15
C VAL A 371 -5.65 14.89 -21.13
N PRO A 372 -5.63 13.59 -20.87
CA PRO A 372 -6.87 12.80 -20.86
C PRO A 372 -7.80 13.25 -19.73
N PRO A 373 -9.12 13.38 -20.00
CA PRO A 373 -10.08 13.70 -18.97
C PRO A 373 -10.24 12.52 -17.97
N PRO A 374 -10.69 12.79 -16.73
CA PRO A 374 -10.88 14.10 -16.14
C PRO A 374 -9.54 14.79 -15.81
N PHE A 375 -9.47 16.10 -15.90
CA PHE A 375 -8.27 16.85 -15.54
C PHE A 375 -8.59 17.96 -14.53
N VAL A 376 -7.59 18.35 -13.74
CA VAL A 376 -7.67 19.48 -12.81
C VAL A 376 -7.00 20.70 -13.44
N ARG A 377 -7.75 21.78 -13.56
CA ARG A 377 -7.18 23.06 -13.99
C ARG A 377 -6.52 23.75 -12.80
N LEU A 378 -5.26 24.06 -12.90
CA LEU A 378 -4.51 24.76 -11.89
C LEU A 378 -4.59 26.27 -12.12
N PHE A 379 -4.89 27.01 -11.07
CA PHE A 379 -4.89 28.47 -11.06
C PHE A 379 -3.69 28.99 -10.29
N LYS A 380 -3.02 30.01 -10.83
CA LYS A 380 -1.89 30.67 -10.18
C LYS A 380 -2.35 31.57 -9.02
N SER A 381 -3.60 32.04 -9.09
CA SER A 381 -4.18 32.92 -8.08
C SER A 381 -5.70 32.75 -7.98
N ASP A 382 -6.29 33.19 -6.84
CA ASP A 382 -7.74 33.26 -6.69
C ASP A 382 -8.39 34.28 -7.63
N ALA A 383 -7.66 35.31 -8.04
CA ALA A 383 -8.11 36.25 -9.06
C ALA A 383 -8.33 35.57 -10.43
N ASP A 384 -7.41 34.67 -10.84
CA ASP A 384 -7.56 33.89 -12.09
C ASP A 384 -8.76 32.94 -12.02
N ARG A 385 -8.96 32.32 -10.88
CA ARG A 385 -10.13 31.45 -10.62
C ARG A 385 -11.44 32.22 -10.72
N THR A 386 -11.50 33.38 -10.08
CA THR A 386 -12.67 34.27 -10.12
C THR A 386 -12.97 34.75 -11.53
N LYS A 387 -11.92 35.12 -12.28
CA LYS A 387 -12.06 35.55 -13.67
C LYS A 387 -12.58 34.42 -14.57
N GLU A 388 -12.11 33.18 -14.38
CA GLU A 388 -12.67 32.03 -15.12
C GLU A 388 -14.14 31.83 -14.82
N GLN A 389 -14.55 31.91 -13.55
CA GLN A 389 -15.96 31.78 -13.17
C GLN A 389 -16.83 32.85 -13.83
N GLN A 390 -16.37 34.09 -13.87
CA GLN A 390 -17.06 35.20 -14.55
C GLN A 390 -17.18 34.94 -16.06
N LEU A 391 -16.11 34.46 -16.70
CA LEU A 391 -16.12 34.13 -18.13
C LEU A 391 -17.08 32.96 -18.43
N LYS A 392 -17.08 31.91 -17.61
CA LYS A 392 -18.03 30.80 -17.75
C LYS A 392 -19.49 31.27 -17.63
N ALA A 393 -19.78 32.13 -16.66
CA ALA A 393 -21.11 32.71 -16.50
C ALA A 393 -21.51 33.55 -17.71
N ALA A 394 -20.59 34.33 -18.26
CA ALA A 394 -20.82 35.11 -19.48
C ALA A 394 -21.08 34.24 -20.73
N ILE A 395 -20.34 33.12 -20.87
CA ILE A 395 -20.59 32.13 -21.94
C ILE A 395 -21.98 31.56 -21.85
N VAL A 396 -22.38 31.07 -20.67
CA VAL A 396 -23.74 30.52 -20.43
C VAL A 396 -24.83 31.54 -20.75
N ALA A 397 -24.62 32.80 -20.35
CA ALA A 397 -25.55 33.90 -20.65
C ALA A 397 -25.64 34.18 -22.17
N ALA A 398 -24.49 34.15 -22.86
CA ALA A 398 -24.44 34.34 -24.31
C ALA A 398 -25.09 33.19 -25.10
N GLU A 399 -24.85 31.94 -24.67
CA GLU A 399 -25.49 30.75 -25.25
C GLU A 399 -27.02 30.79 -25.08
N LYS A 400 -27.49 31.19 -23.89
CA LYS A 400 -28.93 31.38 -23.64
C LYS A 400 -29.53 32.49 -24.50
N ALA A 401 -28.81 33.59 -24.67
CA ALA A 401 -29.22 34.66 -25.53
C ALA A 401 -29.25 34.25 -27.00
N LEU A 402 -28.28 33.48 -27.46
CA LEU A 402 -28.22 32.92 -28.80
C LEU A 402 -29.39 31.96 -29.07
N ALA A 403 -29.68 31.08 -28.12
CA ALA A 403 -30.82 30.14 -28.21
C ALA A 403 -32.20 30.83 -28.22
N ALA A 404 -32.28 32.04 -27.65
CA ALA A 404 -33.48 32.86 -27.64
C ALA A 404 -33.67 33.69 -28.92
N LEU A 405 -32.67 33.74 -29.80
CA LEU A 405 -32.85 34.45 -31.12
C LEU A 405 -33.84 33.70 -32.00
N PRO A 406 -34.74 34.41 -32.68
CA PRO A 406 -35.67 33.76 -33.59
C PRO A 406 -34.88 33.10 -34.72
N THR A 407 -35.17 31.84 -35.01
CA THR A 407 -34.61 31.13 -36.16
C THR A 407 -35.00 31.91 -37.44
N PRO A 408 -34.02 32.40 -38.23
CA PRO A 408 -34.35 33.13 -39.45
C PRO A 408 -35.16 32.22 -40.39
N SER A 409 -36.25 32.72 -40.95
CA SER A 409 -37.02 31.95 -41.94
C SER A 409 -36.15 31.77 -43.18
N VAL A 410 -36.26 30.63 -43.85
CA VAL A 410 -35.55 30.33 -45.11
C VAL A 410 -35.80 31.42 -46.16
N THR A 411 -36.93 32.08 -46.12
CA THR A 411 -37.28 33.19 -47.00
C THR A 411 -36.41 34.45 -46.73
N GLN A 412 -36.06 34.71 -45.50
CA GLN A 412 -35.19 35.84 -45.13
C GLN A 412 -33.71 35.57 -45.50
N LEU A 413 -33.25 34.35 -45.40
CA LEU A 413 -31.91 33.95 -45.83
C LEU A 413 -31.73 34.02 -47.33
N GLY A 414 -32.79 33.73 -48.09
CA GLY A 414 -32.78 33.79 -49.54
C GLY A 414 -32.71 35.22 -50.13
N GLN A 415 -33.07 36.26 -49.36
CA GLN A 415 -33.04 37.65 -49.82
C GLN A 415 -31.68 38.37 -49.54
N THR A 416 -30.88 37.82 -48.68
CA THR A 416 -29.60 38.42 -48.27
C THR A 416 -28.35 37.61 -48.67
N ALA A 417 -28.52 36.49 -49.34
CA ALA A 417 -27.41 35.70 -49.83
C ALA A 417 -26.69 36.50 -50.96
N PRO A 418 -25.42 36.78 -50.88
CA PRO A 418 -24.66 37.40 -51.95
C PRO A 418 -24.77 36.54 -53.19
N THR A 419 -24.97 37.16 -54.33
CA THR A 419 -25.14 36.51 -55.65
C THR A 419 -23.89 35.75 -56.13
N ALA A 420 -22.78 35.90 -55.41
CA ALA A 420 -21.58 35.09 -55.56
C ALA A 420 -20.85 35.01 -54.18
N PRO A 421 -20.26 33.89 -53.82
CA PRO A 421 -19.46 33.80 -52.59
C PRO A 421 -18.27 34.72 -52.68
N THR A 422 -18.06 35.54 -51.67
CA THR A 422 -16.93 36.45 -51.55
C THR A 422 -15.61 35.71 -51.32
N VAL A 423 -15.67 34.49 -50.80
CA VAL A 423 -14.51 33.60 -50.58
C VAL A 423 -14.94 32.15 -50.81
N HIS A 424 -14.23 31.42 -51.61
CA HIS A 424 -14.34 29.98 -51.78
C HIS A 424 -13.08 29.33 -51.24
N LEU A 425 -13.20 28.56 -50.16
CA LEU A 425 -12.11 27.79 -49.59
C LEU A 425 -12.31 26.32 -49.99
N PRO A 426 -11.56 25.79 -50.97
CA PRO A 426 -11.57 24.36 -51.25
C PRO A 426 -10.92 23.64 -50.07
N LEU A 427 -11.72 22.87 -49.31
CA LEU A 427 -11.26 22.19 -48.12
C LEU A 427 -10.40 20.93 -48.39
N ASP A 428 -10.28 20.60 -49.69
CA ASP A 428 -9.56 19.42 -50.18
C ASP A 428 -8.03 19.68 -50.38
N VAL A 429 -7.59 20.94 -50.31
CA VAL A 429 -6.18 21.28 -50.50
C VAL A 429 -5.67 22.08 -49.30
N PHE A 430 -5.08 21.39 -48.35
CA PHE A 430 -4.35 22.02 -47.24
C PHE A 430 -2.86 22.02 -47.55
N THR A 431 -2.26 23.20 -47.57
CA THR A 431 -0.82 23.34 -47.56
C THR A 431 -0.30 23.53 -46.15
N LYS A 432 1.02 23.40 -45.93
CA LYS A 432 1.65 23.63 -44.61
C LYS A 432 1.38 25.04 -44.03
N THR A 433 0.93 25.97 -44.85
CA THR A 433 0.72 27.41 -44.52
C THR A 433 -0.74 27.84 -44.49
N GLY A 434 -1.70 26.98 -44.87
CA GLY A 434 -3.13 27.26 -44.90
C GLY A 434 -3.85 26.70 -46.11
N ALA A 435 -5.13 27.01 -46.28
CA ALA A 435 -5.92 26.70 -47.47
C ALA A 435 -5.74 27.79 -48.50
N ASP A 436 -5.64 27.42 -49.79
CA ASP A 436 -5.56 28.39 -50.86
C ASP A 436 -6.90 29.10 -51.05
N ASN A 437 -6.85 30.42 -51.18
CA ASN A 437 -8.03 31.24 -51.43
C ASN A 437 -8.34 31.25 -52.93
N ALA A 438 -9.53 30.82 -53.32
CA ALA A 438 -9.99 30.75 -54.69
C ALA A 438 -10.34 32.12 -55.31
N ILE A 439 -10.23 33.22 -54.56
CA ILE A 439 -10.48 34.58 -55.09
C ILE A 439 -9.28 35.06 -55.86
N ALA A 440 -9.43 35.37 -57.11
CA ALA A 440 -8.41 36.06 -57.94
C ALA A 440 -8.01 37.36 -57.22
N ASN A 441 -6.73 37.55 -56.88
CA ASN A 441 -6.14 38.64 -56.09
C ASN A 441 -6.35 38.60 -54.57
N GLY A 442 -6.89 37.50 -53.97
CA GLY A 442 -6.96 37.29 -52.52
C GLY A 442 -5.64 36.79 -51.93
N LYS A 443 -5.26 37.28 -50.74
CA LYS A 443 -4.14 36.69 -50.00
C LYS A 443 -4.57 35.33 -49.39
N PRO A 444 -3.69 34.30 -49.36
CA PRO A 444 -3.97 33.05 -48.72
C PRO A 444 -4.42 33.25 -47.26
N ALA A 445 -5.45 32.55 -46.85
CA ALA A 445 -5.86 32.54 -45.44
C ALA A 445 -4.79 31.84 -44.60
N LYS A 446 -4.24 32.51 -43.59
CA LYS A 446 -3.33 31.92 -42.64
C LYS A 446 -4.14 31.34 -41.49
N PHE A 447 -4.03 30.03 -41.31
CA PHE A 447 -4.51 29.36 -40.08
C PHE A 447 -3.34 29.21 -39.12
N GLU A 448 -3.36 29.95 -38.03
CA GLU A 448 -2.45 29.72 -36.93
C GLU A 448 -3.04 28.61 -36.05
N ARG A 449 -2.30 27.50 -35.88
CA ARG A 449 -2.60 26.52 -34.84
C ARG A 449 -2.43 27.21 -33.49
N ARG A 450 -3.50 27.30 -32.74
CA ARG A 450 -3.45 27.60 -31.31
C ARG A 450 -3.36 26.34 -30.49
#